data_c91474b3d416ebe8b2ea44af66da1313
#
_entry.id   c91474b3d416ebe8b2ea44af66da1313
#
_cell.length_a   1.000
_cell.length_b   1.000
_cell.length_c   1.000
_cell.angle_alpha   90.00
_cell.angle_beta   90.00
_cell.angle_gamma   90.00
#
_symmetry.space_group_name_H-M   'P 1'
#
loop_
_entity.id
_entity.type
_entity.pdbx_description
1 polymer ?
#
loop_
_entity_poly.entity_id
_entity_poly.type
_entity_poly.pdbx_seq_one_letter_code
_entity_poly.pdbx_strand_id
1 'polypeptide(L)'
;MTKGPIELKIINNLNEGMNISSLKIINESFMHNVPKDSESHFKVIIVSDDFKNLSQINRHKLVYTNLDIIMNDIHALSIQSFSVDEFRQNPVVLDSPECARKK
;
A
#
# COMPACT_ATOMS: atom_id res chain seq x y z
N MET A 1 -11.84 12.03 -8.98
CA MET A 1 -12.38 11.22 -7.91
C MET A 1 -11.73 11.53 -6.60
N THR A 2 -12.51 11.69 -5.60
CA THR A 2 -11.97 11.95 -4.27
C THR A 2 -11.60 10.64 -3.60
N LYS A 3 -10.59 10.69 -2.74
CA LYS A 3 -10.22 9.54 -1.94
C LYS A 3 -11.19 9.42 -0.77
N GLY A 4 -11.49 8.20 -0.38
CA GLY A 4 -12.35 7.96 0.76
C GLY A 4 -11.65 8.24 2.08
N PRO A 5 -12.39 8.29 3.18
CA PRO A 5 -11.80 8.59 4.49
C PRO A 5 -10.77 7.56 4.96
N ILE A 6 -10.99 6.29 4.68
CA ILE A 6 -10.03 5.26 5.10
C ILE A 6 -8.75 5.36 4.28
N GLU A 7 -8.87 5.57 2.99
CA GLU A 7 -7.71 5.74 2.14
C GLU A 7 -6.85 6.92 2.62
N LEU A 8 -7.49 8.03 2.99
CA LEU A 8 -6.76 9.19 3.50
C LEU A 8 -6.05 8.88 4.81
N LYS A 9 -6.68 8.10 5.68
CA LYS A 9 -6.04 7.69 6.93
C LYS A 9 -4.81 6.84 6.67
N ILE A 10 -4.88 5.92 5.71
CA ILE A 10 -3.74 5.10 5.35
C ILE A 10 -2.59 5.99 4.89
N ILE A 11 -2.87 6.91 3.99
CA ILE A 11 -1.84 7.81 3.46
C ILE A 11 -1.20 8.61 4.58
N ASN A 12 -2.01 9.20 5.45
CA ASN A 12 -1.48 10.03 6.53
C ASN A 12 -0.65 9.23 7.52
N ASN A 13 -1.13 8.07 7.92
CA ASN A 13 -0.42 7.27 8.89
C ASN A 13 0.92 6.77 8.36
N LEU A 14 0.96 6.35 7.10
CA LEU A 14 2.21 5.88 6.52
C LEU A 14 3.20 7.02 6.37
N ASN A 15 2.75 8.19 5.93
CA ASN A 15 3.63 9.33 5.77
C ASN A 15 4.16 9.86 7.10
N GLU A 16 3.37 9.76 8.16
CA GLU A 16 3.82 10.21 9.47
C GLU A 16 4.82 9.25 10.11
N GLY A 17 4.66 7.96 9.84
CA GLY A 17 5.46 6.96 10.51
C GLY A 17 6.68 6.47 9.72
N MET A 18 6.79 6.81 8.45
CA MET A 18 7.84 6.30 7.59
C MET A 18 8.36 7.37 6.65
N ASN A 19 9.60 7.18 6.21
CA ASN A 19 10.21 8.07 5.23
C ASN A 19 9.92 7.52 3.83
N ILE A 20 8.83 7.98 3.25
CA ILE A 20 8.29 7.43 2.01
C ILE A 20 8.73 8.23 0.79
N SER A 21 9.26 7.54 -0.21
CA SER A 21 9.63 8.15 -1.49
C SER A 21 8.48 8.13 -2.48
N SER A 22 7.72 7.06 -2.52
CA SER A 22 6.56 6.93 -3.40
C SER A 22 5.51 6.09 -2.72
N LEU A 23 4.25 6.47 -2.89
CA LEU A 23 3.14 5.76 -2.27
C LEU A 23 1.94 5.78 -3.21
N LYS A 24 1.40 4.60 -3.48
CA LYS A 24 0.18 4.46 -4.26
C LYS A 24 -0.77 3.57 -3.48
N ILE A 25 -1.99 4.06 -3.27
CA ILE A 25 -3.05 3.29 -2.61
C ILE A 25 -4.13 3.04 -3.64
N ILE A 26 -4.54 1.80 -3.77
CA ILE A 26 -5.59 1.42 -4.71
C ILE A 26 -6.71 0.77 -3.92
N ASN A 27 -7.90 1.35 -4.01
CA ASN A 27 -9.08 0.75 -3.39
C ASN A 27 -9.60 -0.31 -4.33
N GLU A 28 -9.41 -1.57 -3.98
CA GLU A 28 -9.82 -2.71 -4.82
C GLU A 28 -11.15 -3.31 -4.39
N SER A 29 -11.90 -2.61 -3.56
CA SER A 29 -13.19 -3.13 -3.09
C SER A 29 -14.14 -3.48 -4.23
N PHE A 30 -14.06 -2.74 -5.33
CA PHE A 30 -14.93 -2.99 -6.48
C PHE A 30 -14.70 -4.39 -7.09
N MET A 31 -13.60 -5.03 -6.78
CA MET A 31 -13.27 -6.38 -7.28
C MET A 31 -13.91 -7.47 -6.43
N HIS A 32 -14.64 -7.07 -5.40
CA HIS A 32 -15.28 -7.99 -4.47
C HIS A 32 -16.77 -7.70 -4.42
N ASN A 33 -17.54 -8.63 -3.94
CA ASN A 33 -18.99 -8.46 -3.88
C ASN A 33 -19.36 -7.64 -2.65
N VAL A 34 -19.12 -6.33 -2.73
CA VAL A 34 -19.36 -5.40 -1.63
C VAL A 34 -20.12 -4.19 -2.15
N PRO A 35 -20.76 -3.41 -1.27
CA PRO A 35 -21.48 -2.21 -1.69
C PRO A 35 -20.59 -1.20 -2.40
N LYS A 36 -21.23 -0.41 -3.25
CA LYS A 36 -20.55 0.66 -3.95
C LYS A 36 -19.93 1.62 -2.94
N ASP A 37 -18.78 2.17 -3.29
CA ASP A 37 -18.03 3.11 -2.46
C ASP A 37 -17.48 2.49 -1.18
N SER A 38 -17.42 1.15 -1.12
CA SER A 38 -16.80 0.49 0.02
C SER A 38 -15.29 0.75 0.08
N GLU A 39 -14.75 0.70 1.27
CA GLU A 39 -13.32 0.82 1.51
C GLU A 39 -12.85 -0.36 2.35
N SER A 40 -13.01 -1.57 1.81
CA SER A 40 -12.71 -2.78 2.56
C SER A 40 -11.47 -3.51 2.08
N HIS A 41 -11.07 -3.31 0.82
CA HIS A 41 -9.93 -4.02 0.24
C HIS A 41 -9.01 -3.02 -0.44
N PHE A 42 -7.75 -3.00 -0.01
CA PHE A 42 -6.78 -2.04 -0.51
C PHE A 42 -5.50 -2.72 -0.97
N LYS A 43 -4.85 -2.12 -1.94
CA LYS A 43 -3.51 -2.48 -2.33
C LYS A 43 -2.61 -1.28 -2.10
N VAL A 44 -1.50 -1.49 -1.43
CA VAL A 44 -0.52 -0.44 -1.13
C VAL A 44 0.77 -0.77 -1.86
N ILE A 45 1.24 0.17 -2.66
CA ILE A 45 2.55 0.06 -3.32
C ILE A 45 3.41 1.17 -2.71
N ILE A 46 4.45 0.78 -2.00
CA ILE A 46 5.20 1.73 -1.18
C ILE A 46 6.70 1.57 -1.42
N VAL A 47 7.37 2.70 -1.65
CA VAL A 47 8.81 2.76 -1.84
C VAL A 47 9.39 3.60 -0.72
N SER A 48 10.30 3.03 0.05
CA SER A 48 10.86 3.71 1.23
C SER A 48 12.27 3.21 1.51
N ASP A 49 13.15 4.12 1.91
CA ASP A 49 14.47 3.74 2.39
C ASP A 49 14.41 2.97 3.71
N ASP A 50 13.30 3.08 4.43
CA ASP A 50 13.14 2.33 5.66
C ASP A 50 13.11 0.82 5.42
N PHE A 51 12.87 0.41 4.18
CA PHE A 51 12.85 -1.01 3.82
C PHE A 51 14.24 -1.57 3.48
N LYS A 52 15.23 -0.71 3.38
CA LYS A 52 16.56 -1.17 3.02
C LYS A 52 17.05 -2.19 4.04
N ASN A 53 17.56 -3.31 3.55
CA ASN A 53 18.10 -4.38 4.39
C ASN A 53 17.04 -5.11 5.25
N LEU A 54 15.75 -4.87 4.97
CA LEU A 54 14.69 -5.61 5.66
C LEU A 54 14.16 -6.73 4.77
N SER A 55 13.83 -7.86 5.37
CA SER A 55 13.14 -8.94 4.69
C SER A 55 11.72 -8.49 4.33
N GLN A 56 11.08 -9.19 3.40
CA GLN A 56 9.71 -8.87 3.04
C GLN A 56 8.76 -8.95 4.24
N ILE A 57 8.96 -9.96 5.09
CA ILE A 57 8.13 -10.09 6.28
C ILE A 57 8.27 -8.87 7.18
N ASN A 58 9.50 -8.41 7.40
CA ASN A 58 9.73 -7.26 8.28
C ASN A 58 9.21 -5.97 7.67
N ARG A 59 9.27 -5.84 6.35
CA ARG A 59 8.68 -4.67 5.67
C ARG A 59 7.18 -4.64 5.89
N HIS A 60 6.52 -5.77 5.75
CA HIS A 60 5.08 -5.84 5.95
C HIS A 60 4.70 -5.56 7.40
N LYS A 61 5.50 -6.06 8.34
CA LYS A 61 5.26 -5.75 9.76
C LYS A 61 5.37 -4.26 10.03
N LEU A 62 6.34 -3.60 9.41
CA LEU A 62 6.52 -2.16 9.58
C LEU A 62 5.30 -1.40 9.06
N VAL A 63 4.79 -1.79 7.89
CA VAL A 63 3.59 -1.16 7.33
C VAL A 63 2.40 -1.39 8.25
N TYR A 64 2.18 -2.63 8.70
CA TYR A 64 1.06 -2.93 9.58
C TYR A 64 1.16 -2.19 10.91
N THR A 65 2.37 -2.04 11.46
CA THR A 65 2.55 -1.29 12.70
C THR A 65 2.09 0.15 12.54
N ASN A 66 2.39 0.76 11.39
CA ASN A 66 1.98 2.13 11.14
C ASN A 66 0.50 2.27 10.85
N LEU A 67 -0.16 1.21 10.45
CA LEU A 67 -1.60 1.25 10.16
C LEU A 67 -2.46 0.75 11.32
N ASP A 68 -1.87 0.00 12.22
CA ASP A 68 -2.45 -0.49 13.47
C ASP A 68 -3.99 -0.38 13.58
N ILE A 69 -4.48 0.73 14.14
CA ILE A 69 -5.91 0.89 14.38
C ILE A 69 -6.72 0.84 13.10
N ILE A 70 -6.17 1.38 12.01
CA ILE A 70 -6.88 1.41 10.74
C ILE A 70 -7.18 0.01 10.23
N MET A 71 -6.32 -0.96 10.55
CA MET A 71 -6.54 -2.34 10.11
C MET A 71 -7.83 -2.92 10.62
N ASN A 72 -8.40 -2.38 11.69
CA ASN A 72 -9.68 -2.83 12.18
C ASN A 72 -10.83 -2.43 11.26
N ASP A 73 -10.62 -1.43 10.42
CA ASP A 73 -11.66 -0.90 9.55
C ASP A 73 -11.60 -1.46 8.14
N ILE A 74 -10.60 -2.26 7.81
CA ILE A 74 -10.48 -2.82 6.48
C ILE A 74 -10.43 -4.33 6.56
N HIS A 75 -10.89 -4.98 5.49
CA HIS A 75 -10.97 -6.43 5.44
C HIS A 75 -9.66 -7.06 4.99
N ALA A 76 -9.03 -6.48 4.00
CA ALA A 76 -7.81 -7.04 3.44
C ALA A 76 -6.89 -5.94 2.93
N LEU A 77 -5.60 -6.15 3.08
CA LEU A 77 -4.59 -5.24 2.62
C LEU A 77 -3.48 -6.04 1.90
N SER A 78 -3.22 -5.67 0.67
CA SER A 78 -2.13 -6.24 -0.11
C SER A 78 -0.99 -5.22 -0.16
N ILE A 79 0.22 -5.65 0.06
CA ILE A 79 1.37 -4.75 0.16
C ILE A 79 2.45 -5.15 -0.83
N GLN A 80 2.91 -4.18 -1.62
CA GLN A 80 4.12 -4.32 -2.42
C GLN A 80 5.10 -3.29 -1.90
N SER A 81 6.22 -3.75 -1.36
CA SER A 81 7.19 -2.89 -0.69
C SER A 81 8.54 -2.97 -1.36
N PHE A 82 9.13 -1.80 -1.60
CA PHE A 82 10.42 -1.68 -2.28
C PHE A 82 11.30 -0.68 -1.55
N SER A 83 12.60 -0.98 -1.47
CA SER A 83 13.55 0.07 -1.10
C SER A 83 13.74 0.97 -2.32
N VAL A 84 14.30 2.15 -2.12
CA VAL A 84 14.54 3.07 -3.22
C VAL A 84 15.45 2.44 -4.28
N ASP A 85 16.50 1.74 -3.84
CA ASP A 85 17.42 1.10 -4.78
C ASP A 85 16.74 0.01 -5.60
N GLU A 86 15.92 -0.81 -4.95
CA GLU A 86 15.19 -1.86 -5.66
C GLU A 86 14.27 -1.27 -6.71
N PHE A 87 13.60 -0.18 -6.37
CA PHE A 87 12.67 0.44 -7.28
C PHE A 87 13.40 1.05 -8.48
N ARG A 88 14.56 1.64 -8.26
CA ARG A 88 15.36 2.20 -9.35
C ARG A 88 15.83 1.14 -10.33
N GLN A 89 16.21 -0.02 -9.81
CA GLN A 89 16.72 -1.09 -10.65
C GLN A 89 15.61 -1.78 -11.42
N ASN A 90 14.41 -1.81 -10.87
CA ASN A 90 13.31 -2.52 -11.47
C ASN A 90 12.01 -1.79 -11.21
N PRO A 91 11.79 -0.65 -11.85
CA PRO A 91 10.61 0.16 -11.59
C PRO A 91 9.33 -0.60 -11.90
N VAL A 92 8.37 -0.48 -10.99
CA VAL A 92 7.06 -1.08 -11.15
C VAL A 92 6.11 0.00 -11.65
N VAL A 93 5.21 -0.37 -12.56
CA VAL A 93 4.20 0.57 -13.03
C VAL A 93 3.17 0.73 -11.93
N LEU A 94 3.19 1.88 -11.28
CA LEU A 94 2.37 2.08 -10.09
C LEU A 94 0.89 2.26 -10.39
N ASP A 95 0.56 2.72 -11.57
CA ASP A 95 -0.83 2.99 -11.91
C ASP A 95 -1.48 1.88 -12.72
N SER A 96 -0.85 0.74 -12.88
CA SER A 96 -1.39 -0.38 -13.64
C SER A 96 -0.98 -1.71 -13.02
N PRO A 97 -1.59 -2.10 -11.92
CA PRO A 97 -1.20 -3.33 -11.23
C PRO A 97 -1.32 -4.59 -12.08
N GLU A 98 -2.23 -4.61 -13.01
CA GLU A 98 -2.36 -5.78 -13.87
C GLU A 98 -1.12 -6.04 -14.70
N CYS A 99 -0.42 -5.01 -15.07
CA CYS A 99 0.79 -5.18 -15.85
C CYS A 99 1.84 -5.94 -15.10
N ALA A 100 1.87 -5.78 -13.80
CA ALA A 100 2.86 -6.46 -12.99
C ALA A 100 2.65 -7.96 -12.96
N ARG A 101 1.41 -8.43 -13.11
CA ARG A 101 1.18 -9.84 -13.03
C ARG A 101 1.10 -10.53 -14.35
N LYS A 102 1.06 -9.74 -15.40
CA LYS A 102 1.02 -10.32 -16.60
C LYS A 102 2.21 -11.06 -16.88
N LYS A 103 2.58 -11.57 -17.02
CA LYS A 103 3.81 -12.08 -17.14
C LYS A 103 3.81 -13.08 -17.58
#